data_5746f11ebcc908355af60d51b4620176
#
_entry.id   5746f11ebcc908355af60d51b4620176
#
_cell.length_a   1.000
_cell.length_b   1.000
_cell.length_c   1.000
_cell.angle_alpha   90.00
_cell.angle_beta   90.00
_cell.angle_gamma   90.00
#
_symmetry.space_group_name_H-M   'P 1'
#
loop_
_entity.id
_entity.type
_entity.pdbx_description
1 polymer ?
#
loop_
_entity_poly.entity_id
_entity_poly.type
_entity_poly.pdbx_seq_one_letter_code
_entity_poly.pdbx_strand_id
1 'polypeptide(L)'
;GLAFGIDSCSHRGCMKGNGKTIAVLASSLENITPRSNEKLANEILEDGGLLISEYNVGHIVTRGCFPSRNRILSGISDGIIVVEAAQKSGALITADLGMEQGKNIFAIPGNIYSDMSRGCHKIIKEGAKLVENIEDILEEYNNSAFNNNEISIEYDIKGLSDESKKIMEAIKRQGILQIDEICDNTGMDIKSVNSIINELLLKDLVVEMKNKMYSIN
;
A
#
# COMPACT_ATOMS: atom_id res chain seq x y z
N GLY A 1 -1.84 9.94 -7.39
CA GLY A 1 -1.89 9.50 -8.78
C GLY A 1 -2.92 8.43 -9.01
N LEU A 2 -2.90 7.87 -10.18
CA LEU A 2 -3.72 6.72 -10.53
C LEU A 2 -2.88 5.80 -11.44
N ALA A 3 -1.57 5.73 -11.19
CA ALA A 3 -0.64 4.91 -11.96
C ALA A 3 -0.82 3.41 -11.66
N PHE A 4 -0.18 2.58 -12.49
CA PHE A 4 -0.09 1.15 -12.19
C PHE A 4 0.75 0.88 -10.95
N GLY A 5 0.56 -0.29 -10.35
CA GLY A 5 1.35 -0.74 -9.22
C GLY A 5 0.91 -0.09 -7.92
N ILE A 6 1.84 0.53 -7.20
CA ILE A 6 1.64 1.02 -5.84
C ILE A 6 0.51 2.07 -5.72
N ASP A 7 0.34 2.98 -6.67
CA ASP A 7 -0.78 3.93 -6.67
C ASP A 7 -2.13 3.18 -6.61
N SER A 8 -2.30 2.20 -7.49
CA SER A 8 -3.54 1.39 -7.53
C SER A 8 -3.73 0.56 -6.26
N CYS A 9 -2.65 -0.01 -5.73
CA CYS A 9 -2.69 -0.77 -4.48
C CYS A 9 -3.05 0.12 -3.29
N SER A 10 -2.49 1.33 -3.21
CA SER A 10 -2.78 2.27 -2.11
C SER A 10 -4.24 2.74 -2.11
N HIS A 11 -4.83 3.02 -3.30
CA HIS A 11 -6.26 3.33 -3.39
C HIS A 11 -7.13 2.17 -2.90
N ARG A 12 -6.85 0.95 -3.37
CA ARG A 12 -7.59 -0.24 -2.93
C ARG A 12 -7.42 -0.52 -1.44
N GLY A 13 -6.19 -0.40 -0.92
CA GLY A 13 -5.92 -0.56 0.51
C GLY A 13 -6.66 0.47 1.37
N CYS A 14 -6.71 1.73 0.93
CA CYS A 14 -7.45 2.78 1.62
C CYS A 14 -8.96 2.45 1.68
N MET A 15 -9.58 2.08 0.55
CA MET A 15 -11.00 1.70 0.50
C MET A 15 -11.28 0.43 1.32
N LYS A 16 -10.42 -0.58 1.27
CA LYS A 16 -10.54 -1.81 2.08
C LYS A 16 -10.51 -1.49 3.59
N GLY A 17 -9.74 -0.47 3.99
CA GLY A 17 -9.71 0.05 5.37
C GLY A 17 -10.82 1.06 5.71
N ASN A 18 -11.87 1.16 4.90
CA ASN A 18 -12.97 2.13 5.04
C ASN A 18 -12.51 3.61 5.01
N GLY A 19 -11.31 3.87 4.49
CA GLY A 19 -10.80 5.22 4.28
C GLY A 19 -11.29 5.81 2.95
N LYS A 20 -11.30 7.14 2.85
CA LYS A 20 -11.62 7.83 1.60
C LYS A 20 -10.34 8.23 0.89
N THR A 21 -10.25 7.92 -0.40
CA THR A 21 -9.04 8.17 -1.19
C THR A 21 -9.26 9.23 -2.26
N ILE A 22 -8.20 9.97 -2.57
CA ILE A 22 -8.22 11.03 -3.57
C ILE A 22 -7.21 10.70 -4.67
N ALA A 23 -7.67 10.63 -5.92
CA ALA A 23 -6.79 10.49 -7.06
C ALA A 23 -6.58 11.83 -7.78
N VAL A 24 -5.34 12.30 -7.82
CA VAL A 24 -4.95 13.49 -8.58
C VAL A 24 -4.52 13.04 -9.97
N LEU A 25 -5.17 13.54 -11.02
CA LEU A 25 -4.97 13.09 -12.40
C LEU A 25 -4.00 13.99 -13.17
N ALA A 26 -3.24 13.39 -14.07
CA ALA A 26 -2.43 14.10 -15.07
C ALA A 26 -3.17 14.28 -16.40
N SER A 27 -4.47 14.03 -16.41
CA SER A 27 -5.39 14.16 -17.55
C SER A 27 -6.65 14.88 -17.11
N SER A 28 -7.51 15.28 -18.04
CA SER A 28 -8.86 15.75 -17.71
C SER A 28 -9.70 14.63 -17.07
N LEU A 29 -10.74 15.01 -16.32
CA LEU A 29 -11.61 14.06 -15.62
C LEU A 29 -12.38 13.13 -16.56
N GLU A 30 -12.64 13.56 -17.81
CA GLU A 30 -13.32 12.76 -18.82
C GLU A 30 -12.39 11.72 -19.50
N ASN A 31 -11.08 11.87 -19.39
CA ASN A 31 -10.09 11.03 -20.05
C ASN A 31 -9.13 10.40 -19.03
N ILE A 32 -9.64 9.44 -18.29
CA ILE A 32 -8.87 8.74 -17.24
C ILE A 32 -7.62 8.08 -17.85
N THR A 33 -6.47 8.40 -17.28
CA THR A 33 -5.19 7.85 -17.71
C THR A 33 -4.43 7.26 -16.51
N PRO A 34 -4.00 5.96 -16.59
CA PRO A 34 -4.18 5.02 -17.69
C PRO A 34 -5.63 4.48 -17.80
N ARG A 35 -6.10 4.19 -19.02
CA ARG A 35 -7.47 3.68 -19.24
C ARG A 35 -7.79 2.40 -18.51
N SER A 36 -6.82 1.53 -18.29
CA SER A 36 -6.99 0.30 -17.51
C SER A 36 -7.39 0.53 -16.05
N ASN A 37 -7.13 1.72 -15.51
CA ASN A 37 -7.52 2.11 -14.15
C ASN A 37 -8.82 2.92 -14.11
N GLU A 38 -9.56 3.02 -15.23
CA GLU A 38 -10.88 3.67 -15.28
C GLU A 38 -11.88 2.99 -14.34
N LYS A 39 -11.85 1.66 -14.25
CA LYS A 39 -12.65 0.91 -13.27
C LYS A 39 -12.31 1.31 -11.83
N LEU A 40 -11.04 1.40 -11.49
CA LEU A 40 -10.59 1.84 -10.17
C LEU A 40 -11.01 3.29 -9.88
N ALA A 41 -10.97 4.19 -10.88
CA ALA A 41 -11.44 5.56 -10.73
C ALA A 41 -12.94 5.60 -10.37
N ASN A 42 -13.76 4.77 -11.00
CA ASN A 42 -15.19 4.65 -10.67
C ASN A 42 -15.40 4.04 -9.27
N GLU A 43 -14.65 3.00 -8.92
CA GLU A 43 -14.67 2.41 -7.57
C GLU A 43 -14.36 3.46 -6.49
N ILE A 44 -13.38 4.34 -6.73
CA ILE A 44 -13.03 5.45 -5.82
C ILE A 44 -14.22 6.40 -5.64
N LEU A 45 -14.92 6.77 -6.71
CA LEU A 45 -16.08 7.66 -6.63
C LEU A 45 -17.27 7.00 -5.94
N GLU A 46 -17.55 5.74 -6.26
CA GLU A 46 -18.64 4.96 -5.64
C GLU A 46 -18.42 4.78 -4.13
N ASP A 47 -17.17 4.63 -3.70
CA ASP A 47 -16.79 4.58 -2.29
C ASP A 47 -16.81 5.96 -1.59
N GLY A 48 -17.14 7.04 -2.30
CA GLY A 48 -17.20 8.41 -1.77
C GLY A 48 -15.81 9.08 -1.69
N GLY A 49 -14.83 8.58 -2.45
CA GLY A 49 -13.56 9.24 -2.70
C GLY A 49 -13.67 10.35 -3.74
N LEU A 50 -12.55 10.86 -4.22
CA LEU A 50 -12.51 12.02 -5.11
C LEU A 50 -11.49 11.87 -6.23
N LEU A 51 -11.85 12.35 -7.43
CA LEU A 51 -10.93 12.57 -8.54
C LEU A 51 -10.75 14.08 -8.75
N ILE A 52 -9.52 14.55 -8.79
CA ILE A 52 -9.20 15.97 -9.04
C ILE A 52 -8.21 16.12 -10.19
N SER A 53 -8.35 17.19 -10.96
CA SER A 53 -7.45 17.53 -12.05
C SER A 53 -7.39 19.05 -12.25
N GLU A 54 -6.23 19.55 -12.69
CA GLU A 54 -6.07 20.93 -13.20
C GLU A 54 -6.39 21.06 -14.68
N TYR A 55 -6.58 19.93 -15.38
CA TYR A 55 -6.71 19.93 -16.84
C TYR A 55 -8.18 20.01 -17.26
N ASN A 56 -8.46 20.96 -18.14
CA ASN A 56 -9.80 21.14 -18.72
C ASN A 56 -10.17 19.99 -19.65
N VAL A 57 -11.47 19.87 -19.92
CA VAL A 57 -12.05 18.99 -20.94
C VAL A 57 -11.33 19.20 -22.28
N GLY A 58 -10.98 18.12 -22.97
CA GLY A 58 -10.27 18.15 -24.26
C GLY A 58 -8.75 18.33 -24.16
N HIS A 59 -8.17 18.39 -22.96
CA HIS A 59 -6.72 18.51 -22.81
C HIS A 59 -5.99 17.26 -23.31
N ILE A 60 -4.94 17.48 -24.13
CA ILE A 60 -4.09 16.40 -24.64
C ILE A 60 -3.00 16.08 -23.62
N VAL A 61 -3.00 14.85 -23.11
CA VAL A 61 -2.01 14.38 -22.13
C VAL A 61 -0.63 14.29 -22.76
N THR A 62 0.33 14.98 -22.18
CA THR A 62 1.75 14.91 -22.53
C THR A 62 2.57 14.35 -21.38
N ARG A 63 3.82 13.97 -21.64
CA ARG A 63 4.73 13.49 -20.56
C ARG A 63 4.95 14.52 -19.45
N GLY A 64 4.89 15.82 -19.77
CA GLY A 64 5.04 16.91 -18.81
C GLY A 64 3.87 17.03 -17.82
N CYS A 65 2.68 16.53 -18.16
CA CYS A 65 1.52 16.58 -17.28
C CYS A 65 1.73 15.80 -15.97
N PHE A 66 2.50 14.71 -16.02
CA PHE A 66 2.72 13.85 -14.84
C PHE A 66 3.57 14.55 -13.76
N PRO A 67 4.77 15.09 -14.05
CA PRO A 67 5.51 15.88 -13.07
C PRO A 67 4.75 17.12 -12.58
N SER A 68 4.06 17.83 -13.49
CA SER A 68 3.27 19.02 -13.12
C SER A 68 2.16 18.68 -12.13
N ARG A 69 1.47 17.57 -12.31
CA ARG A 69 0.45 17.08 -11.38
C ARG A 69 1.03 16.73 -10.01
N ASN A 70 2.24 16.17 -9.96
CA ASN A 70 2.83 15.67 -8.71
C ASN A 70 2.99 16.75 -7.64
N ARG A 71 3.14 18.03 -8.02
CA ARG A 71 3.17 19.15 -7.07
C ARG A 71 1.86 19.30 -6.28
N ILE A 72 0.73 18.95 -6.90
CA ILE A 72 -0.57 18.97 -6.21
C ILE A 72 -0.65 17.78 -5.27
N LEU A 73 -0.25 16.60 -5.75
CA LEU A 73 -0.24 15.38 -4.94
C LEU A 73 0.58 15.59 -3.67
N SER A 74 1.81 16.11 -3.79
CA SER A 74 2.66 16.41 -2.64
C SER A 74 2.09 17.53 -1.77
N GLY A 75 1.51 18.57 -2.39
CA GLY A 75 0.97 19.73 -1.67
C GLY A 75 -0.21 19.40 -0.75
N ILE A 76 -1.12 18.52 -1.18
CA ILE A 76 -2.31 18.12 -0.40
C ILE A 76 -2.02 16.98 0.59
N SER A 77 -0.83 16.36 0.52
CA SER A 77 -0.43 15.28 1.41
C SER A 77 0.25 15.83 2.67
N ASP A 78 0.06 15.17 3.81
CA ASP A 78 0.80 15.46 5.04
C ASP A 78 2.20 14.84 5.02
N GLY A 79 2.36 13.73 4.29
CA GLY A 79 3.63 13.06 4.07
C GLY A 79 3.61 12.21 2.80
N ILE A 80 4.77 11.78 2.35
CA ILE A 80 4.95 11.02 1.13
C ILE A 80 5.71 9.73 1.44
N ILE A 81 5.11 8.60 1.10
CA ILE A 81 5.71 7.28 1.28
C ILE A 81 6.18 6.76 -0.08
N VAL A 82 7.47 6.53 -0.23
CA VAL A 82 8.05 5.90 -1.42
C VAL A 82 8.28 4.43 -1.13
N VAL A 83 7.45 3.58 -1.74
CA VAL A 83 7.48 2.12 -1.51
C VAL A 83 8.55 1.46 -2.38
N GLU A 84 8.60 1.82 -3.67
CA GLU A 84 9.61 1.36 -4.61
C GLU A 84 9.99 2.49 -5.57
N ALA A 85 11.27 2.63 -5.83
CA ALA A 85 11.78 3.59 -6.80
C ALA A 85 13.13 3.15 -7.36
N ALA A 86 13.24 3.06 -8.68
CA ALA A 86 14.53 3.05 -9.35
C ALA A 86 15.20 4.44 -9.25
N GLN A 87 16.49 4.52 -9.52
CA GLN A 87 17.30 5.75 -9.38
C GLN A 87 16.75 6.97 -10.15
N LYS A 88 15.99 6.73 -11.25
CA LYS A 88 15.37 7.77 -12.09
C LYS A 88 13.84 7.64 -12.11
N SER A 89 13.24 7.18 -11.01
CA SER A 89 11.78 7.02 -10.91
C SER A 89 11.07 8.35 -10.78
N GLY A 90 9.88 8.48 -11.40
CA GLY A 90 8.97 9.61 -11.20
C GLY A 90 8.51 9.78 -9.75
N ALA A 91 8.52 8.72 -8.94
CA ALA A 91 8.20 8.78 -7.52
C ALA A 91 9.20 9.67 -6.74
N LEU A 92 10.47 9.70 -7.15
CA LEU A 92 11.48 10.58 -6.55
C LEU A 92 11.17 12.05 -6.81
N ILE A 93 10.62 12.40 -7.97
CA ILE A 93 10.19 13.78 -8.25
C ILE A 93 9.12 14.22 -7.26
N THR A 94 8.19 13.33 -6.90
CA THR A 94 7.16 13.62 -5.89
C THR A 94 7.78 13.78 -4.50
N ALA A 95 8.75 12.95 -4.15
CA ALA A 95 9.48 13.05 -2.89
C ALA A 95 10.27 14.37 -2.79
N ASP A 96 10.98 14.75 -3.86
CA ASP A 96 11.73 16.02 -3.94
C ASP A 96 10.78 17.22 -3.77
N LEU A 97 9.65 17.24 -4.49
CA LEU A 97 8.61 18.29 -4.34
C LEU A 97 8.03 18.35 -2.93
N GLY A 98 7.80 17.18 -2.30
CA GLY A 98 7.34 17.11 -0.92
C GLY A 98 8.36 17.68 0.05
N MET A 99 9.63 17.38 -0.14
CA MET A 99 10.73 17.91 0.64
C MET A 99 10.80 19.45 0.55
N GLU A 100 10.70 20.00 -0.68
CA GLU A 100 10.64 21.43 -0.93
C GLU A 100 9.43 22.10 -0.26
N GLN A 101 8.32 21.37 -0.12
CA GLN A 101 7.09 21.81 0.53
C GLN A 101 7.06 21.56 2.05
N GLY A 102 8.17 21.08 2.64
CA GLY A 102 8.29 20.82 4.07
C GLY A 102 7.46 19.62 4.55
N LYS A 103 7.20 18.65 3.68
CA LYS A 103 6.46 17.41 4.03
C LYS A 103 7.40 16.34 4.57
N ASN A 104 6.88 15.48 5.42
CA ASN A 104 7.60 14.29 5.87
C ASN A 104 7.79 13.32 4.69
N ILE A 105 8.99 12.85 4.49
CA ILE A 105 9.33 11.88 3.46
C ILE A 105 9.70 10.56 4.12
N PHE A 106 9.03 9.51 3.67
CA PHE A 106 9.19 8.15 4.16
C PHE A 106 9.63 7.25 3.02
N ALA A 107 10.45 6.24 3.32
CA ALA A 107 10.88 5.28 2.31
C ALA A 107 10.93 3.87 2.89
N ILE A 108 10.36 2.91 2.14
CA ILE A 108 10.45 1.50 2.49
C ILE A 108 11.79 0.97 1.98
N PRO A 109 12.62 0.36 2.86
CA PRO A 109 13.87 -0.26 2.46
C PRO A 109 13.60 -1.51 1.61
N GLY A 110 14.54 -1.88 0.76
CA GLY A 110 14.42 -3.07 -0.05
C GLY A 110 15.76 -3.76 -0.27
N ASN A 111 15.75 -4.81 -1.08
CA ASN A 111 16.96 -5.57 -1.35
C ASN A 111 18.00 -4.69 -2.06
N ILE A 112 19.25 -4.67 -1.54
CA ILE A 112 20.37 -3.88 -2.07
C ILE A 112 20.76 -4.25 -3.51
N TYR A 113 20.41 -5.45 -3.97
CA TYR A 113 20.66 -5.92 -5.34
C TYR A 113 19.50 -5.60 -6.29
N SER A 114 18.37 -5.08 -5.78
CA SER A 114 17.23 -4.66 -6.61
C SER A 114 17.42 -3.24 -7.10
N ASP A 115 17.35 -3.03 -8.42
CA ASP A 115 17.36 -1.69 -9.00
C ASP A 115 16.17 -0.84 -8.54
N MET A 116 15.03 -1.47 -8.22
CA MET A 116 13.82 -0.81 -7.74
C MET A 116 13.93 -0.30 -6.31
N SER A 117 14.93 -0.73 -5.54
CA SER A 117 15.18 -0.24 -4.18
C SER A 117 16.18 0.91 -4.13
N ARG A 118 16.93 1.16 -5.22
CA ARG A 118 18.02 2.14 -5.23
C ARG A 118 17.56 3.56 -4.98
N GLY A 119 16.38 3.93 -5.48
CA GLY A 119 15.77 5.25 -5.24
C GLY A 119 15.37 5.41 -3.77
N CYS A 120 14.72 4.41 -3.17
CA CYS A 120 14.40 4.42 -1.75
C CYS A 120 15.67 4.55 -0.89
N HIS A 121 16.69 3.76 -1.18
CA HIS A 121 17.98 3.86 -0.46
C HIS A 121 18.66 5.22 -0.62
N LYS A 122 18.52 5.86 -1.78
CA LYS A 122 19.04 7.21 -2.01
C LYS A 122 18.37 8.21 -1.07
N ILE A 123 17.04 8.28 -1.09
CA ILE A 123 16.31 9.27 -0.26
C ILE A 123 16.42 8.98 1.24
N ILE A 124 16.57 7.72 1.68
CA ILE A 124 16.88 7.39 3.08
C ILE A 124 18.23 8.01 3.48
N LYS A 125 19.25 7.91 2.64
CA LYS A 125 20.56 8.54 2.90
C LYS A 125 20.50 10.07 2.89
N GLU A 126 19.53 10.64 2.21
CA GLU A 126 19.27 12.08 2.12
C GLU A 126 18.36 12.60 3.25
N GLY A 127 17.89 11.71 4.15
CA GLY A 127 17.16 12.06 5.35
C GLY A 127 15.67 11.65 5.37
N ALA A 128 15.19 10.93 4.37
CA ALA A 128 13.85 10.33 4.45
C ALA A 128 13.83 9.29 5.58
N LYS A 129 12.73 9.26 6.36
CA LYS A 129 12.56 8.28 7.43
C LYS A 129 12.37 6.89 6.82
N LEU A 130 13.18 5.93 7.27
CA LEU A 130 13.01 4.53 6.93
C LEU A 130 11.75 4.00 7.62
N VAL A 131 10.92 3.26 6.87
CA VAL A 131 9.66 2.69 7.36
C VAL A 131 9.68 1.17 7.19
N GLU A 132 9.52 0.46 8.29
CA GLU A 132 9.32 -0.99 8.32
C GLU A 132 7.88 -1.37 8.68
N ASN A 133 7.18 -0.47 9.41
CA ASN A 133 5.81 -0.68 9.90
C ASN A 133 5.06 0.66 9.97
N ILE A 134 3.76 0.61 10.30
CA ILE A 134 2.92 1.81 10.38
C ILE A 134 3.31 2.73 11.53
N GLU A 135 3.84 2.20 12.61
CA GLU A 135 4.26 2.94 13.81
C GLU A 135 5.33 3.96 13.46
N ASP A 136 6.27 3.60 12.56
CA ASP A 136 7.33 4.51 12.10
C ASP A 136 6.76 5.78 11.46
N ILE A 137 5.60 5.68 10.80
CA ILE A 137 4.91 6.81 10.19
C ILE A 137 4.17 7.62 11.26
N LEU A 138 3.42 6.93 12.13
CA LEU A 138 2.56 7.58 13.13
C LEU A 138 3.36 8.37 14.17
N GLU A 139 4.59 7.97 14.46
CA GLU A 139 5.50 8.71 15.34
C GLU A 139 5.74 10.15 14.89
N GLU A 140 5.77 10.41 13.56
CA GLU A 140 5.99 11.76 13.02
C GLU A 140 4.78 12.69 13.15
N TYR A 141 3.60 12.15 13.41
CA TYR A 141 2.36 12.91 13.45
C TYR A 141 1.80 13.10 14.87
N ASN A 142 2.66 13.20 15.90
CA ASN A 142 2.26 13.42 17.31
C ASN A 142 0.92 12.78 17.66
N ASN A 143 0.95 11.62 18.21
CA ASN A 143 -0.14 10.66 18.44
C ASN A 143 -1.40 11.15 19.18
N SER A 144 -1.62 12.45 19.35
CA SER A 144 -2.82 12.99 20.03
C SER A 144 -4.14 12.64 19.34
N ALA A 145 -4.12 12.27 18.07
CA ALA A 145 -5.31 11.89 17.31
C ALA A 145 -5.53 10.37 17.20
N PHE A 146 -4.49 9.56 17.47
CA PHE A 146 -4.53 8.10 17.26
C PHE A 146 -4.52 7.30 18.57
N ASN A 147 -4.37 7.97 19.72
CA ASN A 147 -4.40 7.33 21.03
C ASN A 147 -5.84 6.92 21.42
N ASN A 148 -6.45 5.98 20.76
CA ASN A 148 -7.55 5.15 21.30
C ASN A 148 -8.17 4.17 20.32
N ASN A 149 -7.62 4.01 19.13
CA ASN A 149 -8.01 2.85 18.32
C ASN A 149 -6.71 2.12 17.98
N GLU A 150 -6.46 1.02 18.64
CA GLU A 150 -5.68 -0.04 18.02
C GLU A 150 -6.27 -0.20 16.62
N ILE A 151 -5.48 0.13 15.58
CA ILE A 151 -5.81 -0.33 14.24
C ILE A 151 -5.53 -1.83 14.25
N SER A 152 -6.39 -2.56 14.96
CA SER A 152 -6.62 -3.93 14.63
C SER A 152 -7.26 -3.86 13.25
N ILE A 153 -6.53 -4.25 12.21
CA ILE A 153 -7.16 -4.76 11.00
C ILE A 153 -7.98 -5.94 11.54
N GLU A 154 -9.23 -5.68 11.92
CA GLU A 154 -10.20 -6.73 12.20
C GLU A 154 -10.45 -7.37 10.83
N TYR A 155 -9.64 -8.37 10.51
CA TYR A 155 -10.08 -9.38 9.58
C TYR A 155 -11.44 -9.83 10.11
N ASP A 156 -12.46 -9.90 9.27
CA ASP A 156 -13.76 -10.40 9.70
C ASP A 156 -13.62 -11.87 10.13
N ILE A 157 -13.10 -12.03 11.36
CA ILE A 157 -12.84 -13.31 12.01
C ILE A 157 -14.16 -13.90 12.54
N LYS A 158 -15.29 -13.17 12.34
CA LYS A 158 -16.62 -13.63 12.70
C LYS A 158 -16.99 -14.77 11.76
N GLY A 159 -16.88 -15.98 12.28
CA GLY A 159 -17.21 -17.22 11.56
C GLY A 159 -15.99 -18.11 11.23
N LEU A 160 -14.78 -17.75 11.66
CA LEU A 160 -13.62 -18.64 11.59
C LEU A 160 -13.59 -19.58 12.80
N SER A 161 -13.19 -20.83 12.56
CA SER A 161 -12.93 -21.80 13.62
C SER A 161 -11.77 -21.33 14.51
N ASP A 162 -11.69 -21.83 15.74
CA ASP A 162 -10.58 -21.49 16.64
C ASP A 162 -9.23 -22.00 16.09
N GLU A 163 -9.25 -23.04 15.29
CA GLU A 163 -8.08 -23.57 14.58
C GLU A 163 -7.62 -22.61 13.47
N SER A 164 -8.56 -22.06 12.70
CA SER A 164 -8.26 -21.04 11.68
C SER A 164 -7.66 -19.79 12.30
N LYS A 165 -8.16 -19.35 13.45
CA LYS A 165 -7.61 -18.21 14.19
C LYS A 165 -6.18 -18.46 14.65
N LYS A 166 -5.86 -19.65 15.16
CA LYS A 166 -4.50 -20.03 15.56
C LYS A 166 -3.51 -19.97 14.41
N ILE A 167 -3.91 -20.44 13.22
CA ILE A 167 -3.07 -20.37 12.01
C ILE A 167 -2.85 -18.91 11.60
N MET A 168 -3.92 -18.10 11.59
CA MET A 168 -3.82 -16.67 11.28
C MET A 168 -2.90 -15.93 12.26
N GLU A 169 -2.99 -16.21 13.55
CA GLU A 169 -2.11 -15.63 14.57
C GLU A 169 -0.65 -16.06 14.39
N ALA A 170 -0.39 -17.33 14.06
CA ALA A 170 0.97 -17.81 13.78
C ALA A 170 1.59 -17.07 12.59
N ILE A 171 0.85 -16.94 11.49
CA ILE A 171 1.31 -16.21 10.30
C ILE A 171 1.48 -14.70 10.63
N LYS A 172 0.53 -14.10 11.35
CA LYS A 172 0.62 -12.68 11.75
C LYS A 172 1.87 -12.40 12.60
N ARG A 173 2.23 -13.32 13.49
CA ARG A 173 3.34 -13.16 14.42
C ARG A 173 4.72 -13.30 13.75
N GLN A 174 4.85 -14.14 12.74
CA GLN A 174 6.13 -14.50 12.12
C GLN A 174 6.26 -14.00 10.66
N GLY A 175 5.18 -13.47 10.07
CA GLY A 175 5.15 -12.88 8.74
C GLY A 175 4.85 -13.89 7.65
N ILE A 176 5.84 -14.61 7.14
CA ILE A 176 5.69 -15.57 6.04
C ILE A 176 6.11 -16.95 6.54
N LEU A 177 5.22 -17.94 6.43
CA LEU A 177 5.46 -19.29 6.93
C LEU A 177 5.20 -20.36 5.87
N GLN A 178 5.95 -21.47 5.95
CA GLN A 178 5.65 -22.71 5.26
C GLN A 178 4.70 -23.58 6.09
N ILE A 179 4.05 -24.58 5.44
CA ILE A 179 3.10 -25.46 6.13
C ILE A 179 3.72 -26.17 7.34
N ASP A 180 4.96 -26.63 7.22
CA ASP A 180 5.65 -27.33 8.29
C ASP A 180 5.88 -26.40 9.50
N GLU A 181 6.25 -25.14 9.25
CA GLU A 181 6.40 -24.12 10.29
C GLU A 181 5.07 -23.77 10.95
N ILE A 182 3.97 -23.75 10.18
CA ILE A 182 2.63 -23.55 10.72
C ILE A 182 2.24 -24.74 11.62
N CYS A 183 2.55 -25.97 11.22
CA CYS A 183 2.31 -27.16 12.04
C CYS A 183 3.07 -27.08 13.37
N ASP A 184 4.35 -26.70 13.32
CA ASP A 184 5.19 -26.58 14.52
C ASP A 184 4.69 -25.48 15.47
N ASN A 185 4.24 -24.35 14.94
CA ASN A 185 3.74 -23.23 15.73
C ASN A 185 2.34 -23.46 16.31
N THR A 186 1.51 -24.24 15.64
CA THR A 186 0.11 -24.47 16.07
C THR A 186 -0.10 -25.79 16.78
N GLY A 187 0.85 -26.72 16.66
CA GLY A 187 0.73 -28.10 17.16
C GLY A 187 -0.28 -28.94 16.39
N MET A 188 -0.67 -28.52 15.18
CA MET A 188 -1.66 -29.20 14.36
C MET A 188 -1.00 -30.12 13.35
N ASP A 189 -1.71 -31.17 12.93
CA ASP A 189 -1.24 -32.08 11.87
C ASP A 189 -1.34 -31.43 10.48
N ILE A 190 -0.48 -31.88 9.55
CA ILE A 190 -0.36 -31.35 8.19
C ILE A 190 -1.69 -31.40 7.42
N LYS A 191 -2.54 -32.40 7.63
CA LYS A 191 -3.81 -32.51 6.89
C LYS A 191 -4.79 -31.43 7.35
N SER A 192 -4.88 -31.20 8.64
CA SER A 192 -5.72 -30.15 9.23
C SER A 192 -5.23 -28.77 8.79
N VAL A 193 -3.92 -28.50 8.86
CA VAL A 193 -3.32 -27.23 8.42
C VAL A 193 -3.60 -26.98 6.94
N ASN A 194 -3.37 -27.97 6.04
CA ASN A 194 -3.66 -27.82 4.62
C ASN A 194 -5.15 -27.54 4.33
N SER A 195 -6.06 -28.20 5.04
CA SER A 195 -7.50 -27.98 4.86
C SER A 195 -7.89 -26.56 5.24
N ILE A 196 -7.37 -26.07 6.35
CA ILE A 196 -7.67 -24.72 6.86
C ILE A 196 -7.00 -23.65 6.00
N ILE A 197 -5.76 -23.84 5.56
CA ILE A 197 -5.08 -22.91 4.65
C ILE A 197 -5.85 -22.77 3.33
N ASN A 198 -6.36 -23.88 2.76
CA ASN A 198 -7.20 -23.79 1.57
C ASN A 198 -8.51 -23.03 1.82
N GLU A 199 -9.12 -23.18 2.99
CA GLU A 199 -10.30 -22.38 3.37
C GLU A 199 -9.95 -20.90 3.48
N LEU A 200 -8.82 -20.56 4.11
CA LEU A 200 -8.36 -19.18 4.27
C LEU A 200 -7.97 -18.53 2.94
N LEU A 201 -7.39 -19.29 2.01
CA LEU A 201 -7.12 -18.86 0.63
C LEU A 201 -8.42 -18.54 -0.13
N LEU A 202 -9.45 -19.40 -0.01
CA LEU A 202 -10.76 -19.16 -0.64
C LEU A 202 -11.50 -17.96 -0.08
N LYS A 203 -11.20 -17.58 1.17
CA LYS A 203 -11.74 -16.39 1.83
C LYS A 203 -10.88 -15.14 1.63
N ASP A 204 -9.85 -15.19 0.80
CA ASP A 204 -8.87 -14.12 0.59
C ASP A 204 -8.21 -13.58 1.89
N LEU A 205 -8.12 -14.40 2.93
CA LEU A 205 -7.51 -14.03 4.21
C LEU A 205 -6.00 -14.33 4.24
N VAL A 206 -5.56 -15.29 3.42
CA VAL A 206 -4.16 -15.70 3.26
C VAL A 206 -3.82 -15.74 1.78
N VAL A 207 -2.59 -15.44 1.42
CA VAL A 207 -2.06 -15.54 0.06
C VAL A 207 -0.93 -16.58 0.01
N GLU A 208 -0.93 -17.38 -1.05
CA GLU A 208 0.18 -18.28 -1.34
C GLU A 208 1.24 -17.54 -2.15
N MET A 209 2.45 -17.54 -1.64
CA MET A 209 3.64 -16.98 -2.28
C MET A 209 4.45 -18.07 -2.98
N LYS A 210 5.54 -17.70 -3.66
CA LYS A 210 6.46 -18.68 -4.26
C LYS A 210 6.98 -19.67 -3.20
N ASN A 211 7.21 -20.91 -3.61
CA ASN A 211 7.72 -22.01 -2.77
C ASN A 211 6.75 -22.46 -1.65
N LYS A 212 5.44 -22.35 -1.87
CA LYS A 212 4.43 -22.74 -0.89
C LYS A 212 4.61 -22.08 0.48
N MET A 213 4.93 -20.82 0.46
CA MET A 213 4.92 -19.95 1.65
C MET A 213 3.60 -19.19 1.71
N TYR A 214 3.11 -18.93 2.90
CA TYR A 214 1.82 -18.30 3.15
C TYR A 214 2.01 -17.03 3.99
N SER A 215 1.30 -15.97 3.60
CA SER A 215 1.25 -14.69 4.30
C SER A 215 -0.21 -14.25 4.48
N ILE A 216 -0.48 -13.41 5.44
CA ILE A 216 -1.79 -12.74 5.53
C ILE A 216 -1.92 -11.77 4.34
N ASN A 217 -3.15 -11.69 3.79
CA ASN A 217 -3.45 -10.85 2.62
C ASN A 217 -3.58 -9.37 2.99
#